data_d7d4fd431f1e435fd197452780ecf5a2
#
_entry.id   d7d4fd431f1e435fd197452780ecf5a2
#
_cell.length_a   1.000
_cell.length_b   1.000
_cell.length_c   1.000
_cell.angle_alpha   90.00
_cell.angle_beta   90.00
_cell.angle_gamma   90.00
#
_symmetry.space_group_name_H-M   'P 1'
#
loop_
_entity.id
_entity.type
_entity.pdbx_description
1 polymer ?
#
loop_
_entity_poly.entity_id
_entity_poly.type
_entity_poly.pdbx_seq_one_letter_code
_entity_poly.pdbx_strand_id
1 'polypeptide(L)'
;RNTNLFLNKKKRDYLITDFNSTFLKQMFVNTKLTKFSEKNYSNSLLKNRMLNELFHELVPLICNEDDMNSMRMSIENRAPLLNKELLNFSLSLPPKLYINNAFGKSLFRDAMDGILNDKVRLERKKYGFNSSIQSLINLQSKESLNFIKKSKKLKEFINIENFCSFLKHQKVSDNSNSKFIFSVFNTAIFLEKFY
;
A
#
# COMPACT_ATOMS: atom_id res chain seq x y z
N ARG A 1 9.74 11.71 -13.02
CA ARG A 1 8.39 11.11 -12.96
C ARG A 1 7.48 11.91 -13.88
N ASN A 2 6.71 11.23 -14.72
CA ASN A 2 5.88 11.89 -15.72
C ASN A 2 4.65 12.51 -15.06
N THR A 3 4.69 13.82 -14.86
CA THR A 3 3.60 14.60 -14.24
C THR A 3 2.28 14.48 -14.99
N ASN A 4 2.32 14.21 -16.30
CA ASN A 4 1.12 14.01 -17.12
C ASN A 4 0.29 12.78 -16.71
N LEU A 5 0.88 11.79 -16.03
CA LEU A 5 0.15 10.65 -15.49
C LEU A 5 -0.80 11.07 -14.36
N PHE A 6 -0.41 12.04 -13.54
CA PHE A 6 -1.24 12.53 -12.43
C PHE A 6 -2.31 13.53 -12.87
N LEU A 7 -2.11 14.20 -14.00
CA LEU A 7 -3.08 15.16 -14.54
C LEU A 7 -4.21 14.48 -15.33
N ASN A 8 -4.03 13.26 -15.79
CA ASN A 8 -5.02 12.54 -16.57
C ASN A 8 -5.76 11.51 -15.69
N LYS A 9 -7.03 11.80 -15.35
CA LYS A 9 -7.88 10.93 -14.51
C LYS A 9 -7.94 9.48 -15.00
N LYS A 10 -8.07 9.25 -16.32
CA LYS A 10 -8.10 7.89 -16.90
C LYS A 10 -6.77 7.14 -16.73
N LYS A 11 -5.65 7.86 -16.70
CA LYS A 11 -4.34 7.25 -16.49
C LYS A 11 -4.06 7.03 -14.99
N ARG A 12 -4.67 7.80 -14.09
CA ARG A 12 -4.61 7.57 -12.63
C ARG A 12 -5.32 6.31 -12.22
N ASP A 13 -6.51 6.07 -12.78
CA ASP A 13 -7.26 4.82 -12.52
C ASP A 13 -6.45 3.56 -12.86
N TYR A 14 -5.50 3.68 -13.81
CA TYR A 14 -4.60 2.59 -14.18
C TYR A 14 -3.43 2.38 -13.21
N LEU A 15 -2.99 3.44 -12.51
CA LEU A 15 -1.86 3.37 -11.58
C LEU A 15 -2.22 2.75 -10.22
N ILE A 16 -3.50 2.56 -9.95
CA ILE A 16 -3.99 2.02 -8.67
C ILE A 16 -3.98 0.50 -8.67
N THR A 17 -4.02 -0.12 -9.83
CA THR A 17 -3.77 -1.55 -9.98
C THR A 17 -2.29 -1.77 -10.28
N ASP A 18 -1.55 -2.33 -9.34
CA ASP A 18 -0.16 -2.75 -9.54
C ASP A 18 -0.02 -3.81 -10.64
N PHE A 19 -1.13 -4.32 -11.14
CA PHE A 19 -1.22 -5.37 -12.15
C PHE A 19 -2.07 -4.95 -13.33
N ASN A 20 -1.65 -5.35 -14.53
CA ASN A 20 -2.46 -5.14 -15.72
C ASN A 20 -3.72 -6.03 -15.70
N SER A 21 -4.74 -5.63 -16.45
CA SER A 21 -6.02 -6.33 -16.52
C SER A 21 -5.91 -7.79 -17.01
N THR A 22 -4.91 -8.09 -17.82
CA THR A 22 -4.63 -9.45 -18.33
C THR A 22 -4.15 -10.35 -17.22
N PHE A 23 -3.18 -9.89 -16.40
CA PHE A 23 -2.68 -10.63 -15.24
C PHE A 23 -3.82 -10.91 -14.26
N LEU A 24 -4.62 -9.91 -13.92
CA LEU A 24 -5.74 -10.08 -13.00
C LEU A 24 -6.76 -11.10 -13.50
N LYS A 25 -7.12 -11.05 -14.78
CA LYS A 25 -8.03 -12.02 -15.40
C LYS A 25 -7.49 -13.46 -15.39
N GLN A 26 -6.17 -13.63 -15.46
CA GLN A 26 -5.54 -14.94 -15.37
C GLN A 26 -5.51 -15.49 -13.93
N MET A 27 -5.34 -14.61 -12.95
CA MET A 27 -5.17 -15.00 -11.53
C MET A 27 -6.50 -15.16 -10.79
N PHE A 28 -7.52 -14.39 -11.14
CA PHE A 28 -8.80 -14.42 -10.44
C PHE A 28 -9.88 -15.14 -11.24
N VAL A 29 -10.72 -15.93 -10.55
CA VAL A 29 -11.88 -16.61 -11.15
C VAL A 29 -12.93 -15.59 -11.62
N ASN A 30 -13.17 -14.57 -10.80
CA ASN A 30 -14.08 -13.47 -11.11
C ASN A 30 -13.40 -12.13 -10.85
N THR A 31 -13.20 -11.34 -11.90
CA THR A 31 -12.66 -9.99 -11.79
C THR A 31 -13.77 -8.94 -11.83
N LYS A 32 -14.31 -8.55 -10.68
CA LYS A 32 -15.00 -7.26 -10.54
C LYS A 32 -13.97 -6.23 -10.11
N LEU A 33 -13.34 -5.56 -11.07
CA LEU A 33 -12.51 -4.39 -10.76
C LEU A 33 -13.42 -3.27 -10.30
N THR A 34 -13.36 -2.93 -9.02
CA THR A 34 -13.99 -1.72 -8.50
C THR A 34 -13.30 -0.52 -9.13
N LYS A 35 -14.07 0.35 -9.77
CA LYS A 35 -13.53 1.61 -10.29
C LYS A 35 -13.16 2.48 -9.10
N PHE A 36 -11.88 2.86 -9.05
CA PHE A 36 -11.44 3.88 -8.12
C PHE A 36 -12.02 5.24 -8.52
N SER A 37 -12.62 5.95 -7.58
CA SER A 37 -13.10 7.31 -7.79
C SER A 37 -12.58 8.21 -6.67
N GLU A 38 -11.81 9.22 -7.04
CA GLU A 38 -11.42 10.27 -6.09
C GLU A 38 -12.62 11.18 -5.79
N LYS A 39 -12.76 11.55 -4.51
CA LYS A 39 -13.64 12.65 -4.13
C LYS A 39 -12.96 13.99 -4.45
N ASN A 40 -13.76 14.97 -4.80
CA ASN A 40 -13.27 16.31 -5.10
C ASN A 40 -13.37 17.19 -3.84
N TYR A 41 -12.26 17.36 -3.15
CA TYR A 41 -12.13 18.20 -1.95
C TYR A 41 -11.50 19.56 -2.23
N SER A 42 -10.72 19.67 -3.31
CA SER A 42 -9.92 20.86 -3.60
C SER A 42 -9.58 20.95 -5.08
N ASN A 43 -9.52 22.19 -5.59
CA ASN A 43 -9.00 22.47 -6.93
C ASN A 43 -7.48 22.27 -7.05
N SER A 44 -6.76 22.24 -5.92
CA SER A 44 -5.35 21.88 -5.90
C SER A 44 -5.19 20.38 -5.99
N LEU A 45 -4.52 19.89 -7.03
CA LEU A 45 -4.26 18.45 -7.22
C LEU A 45 -3.57 17.84 -6.00
N LEU A 46 -2.57 18.51 -5.44
CA LEU A 46 -1.83 18.04 -4.28
C LEU A 46 -2.74 17.92 -3.05
N LYS A 47 -3.48 18.98 -2.71
CA LYS A 47 -4.41 18.96 -1.58
C LYS A 47 -5.51 17.92 -1.77
N ASN A 48 -6.04 17.80 -2.98
CA ASN A 48 -7.06 16.80 -3.28
C ASN A 48 -6.53 15.37 -3.07
N ARG A 49 -5.32 15.08 -3.51
CA ARG A 49 -4.68 13.78 -3.26
C ARG A 49 -4.45 13.53 -1.77
N MET A 50 -3.90 14.51 -1.04
CA MET A 50 -3.67 14.39 0.40
C MET A 50 -4.96 14.08 1.17
N LEU A 51 -6.07 14.73 0.80
CA LEU A 51 -7.37 14.50 1.47
C LEU A 51 -7.99 13.15 1.09
N ASN A 52 -7.83 12.68 -0.14
CA ASN A 52 -8.28 11.34 -0.51
C ASN A 52 -7.45 10.25 0.20
N GLU A 53 -6.15 10.39 0.27
CA GLU A 53 -5.29 9.47 1.03
C GLU A 53 -5.61 9.47 2.53
N LEU A 54 -5.91 10.65 3.09
CA LEU A 54 -6.24 10.82 4.50
C LEU A 54 -7.56 10.14 4.88
N PHE A 55 -8.61 10.31 4.07
CA PHE A 55 -9.96 9.90 4.46
C PHE A 55 -10.46 8.60 3.83
N HIS A 56 -9.87 8.17 2.71
CA HIS A 56 -10.47 7.08 1.91
C HIS A 56 -9.49 6.00 1.46
N GLU A 57 -8.20 6.24 1.58
CA GLU A 57 -7.22 5.35 1.00
C GLU A 57 -6.23 4.82 2.05
N LEU A 58 -5.00 5.33 2.00
CA LEU A 58 -3.87 4.74 2.71
C LEU A 58 -3.94 4.93 4.23
N VAL A 59 -4.31 6.13 4.69
CA VAL A 59 -4.23 6.46 6.13
C VAL A 59 -5.21 5.65 6.98
N PRO A 60 -6.51 5.53 6.62
CA PRO A 60 -7.43 4.69 7.39
C PRO A 60 -6.99 3.24 7.44
N LEU A 61 -6.46 2.71 6.34
CA LEU A 61 -5.99 1.33 6.26
C LEU A 61 -4.79 1.10 7.19
N ILE A 62 -3.76 1.96 7.10
CA ILE A 62 -2.56 1.84 7.95
C ILE A 62 -2.92 2.00 9.43
N CYS A 63 -3.74 2.99 9.78
CA CYS A 63 -4.13 3.19 11.17
C CYS A 63 -4.90 1.99 11.74
N ASN A 64 -5.77 1.39 10.94
CA ASN A 64 -6.49 0.19 11.34
C ASN A 64 -5.57 -1.03 11.50
N GLU A 65 -4.63 -1.23 10.57
CA GLU A 65 -3.66 -2.32 10.65
C GLU A 65 -2.73 -2.18 11.86
N ASP A 66 -2.23 -0.96 12.11
CA ASP A 66 -1.34 -0.66 13.23
C ASP A 66 -2.08 -0.85 14.56
N ASP A 67 -3.32 -0.38 14.67
CA ASP A 67 -4.14 -0.54 15.87
C ASP A 67 -4.44 -2.02 16.14
N MET A 68 -4.91 -2.76 15.16
CA MET A 68 -5.20 -4.20 15.32
C MET A 68 -3.96 -5.00 15.75
N ASN A 69 -2.80 -4.72 15.16
CA ASN A 69 -1.56 -5.41 15.50
C ASN A 69 -1.09 -5.07 16.92
N SER A 70 -1.18 -3.81 17.31
CA SER A 70 -0.79 -3.33 18.65
C SER A 70 -1.75 -3.85 19.73
N MET A 71 -3.05 -3.77 19.49
CA MET A 71 -4.08 -4.23 20.43
C MET A 71 -4.03 -5.74 20.64
N ARG A 72 -3.59 -6.52 19.66
CA ARG A 72 -3.32 -7.95 19.86
C ARG A 72 -2.32 -8.20 21.00
N MET A 73 -1.42 -7.26 21.23
CA MET A 73 -0.41 -7.31 22.30
C MET A 73 -0.79 -6.43 23.51
N SER A 74 -2.04 -5.96 23.56
CA SER A 74 -2.55 -5.03 24.58
C SER A 74 -1.77 -3.72 24.68
N ILE A 75 -1.26 -3.24 23.51
CA ILE A 75 -0.50 -2.00 23.41
C ILE A 75 -1.36 -1.00 22.62
N GLU A 76 -1.61 0.17 23.20
CA GLU A 76 -2.28 1.26 22.50
C GLU A 76 -1.30 1.95 21.54
N ASN A 77 -1.67 2.08 20.27
CA ASN A 77 -0.91 2.82 19.28
C ASN A 77 -1.59 4.16 18.97
N ARG A 78 -0.81 5.22 18.89
CA ARG A 78 -1.30 6.56 18.59
C ARG A 78 -0.52 7.19 17.45
N ALA A 79 -1.21 7.94 16.59
CA ALA A 79 -0.64 8.65 15.45
C ALA A 79 -0.60 10.18 15.75
N PRO A 80 0.44 10.71 16.43
CA PRO A 80 0.48 12.09 16.89
C PRO A 80 0.42 13.11 15.75
N LEU A 81 0.88 12.76 14.56
CA LEU A 81 0.80 13.62 13.38
C LEU A 81 -0.60 13.70 12.76
N LEU A 82 -1.53 12.88 13.20
CA LEU A 82 -2.94 12.96 12.79
C LEU A 82 -3.80 13.76 13.80
N ASN A 83 -3.17 14.51 14.70
CA ASN A 83 -3.87 15.44 15.56
C ASN A 83 -4.67 16.46 14.74
N LYS A 84 -5.93 16.71 15.14
CA LYS A 84 -6.87 17.56 14.41
C LYS A 84 -6.34 18.99 14.20
N GLU A 85 -5.71 19.57 15.21
CA GLU A 85 -5.19 20.93 15.15
C GLU A 85 -4.01 21.03 14.19
N LEU A 86 -3.07 20.09 14.28
CA LEU A 86 -1.92 20.01 13.39
C LEU A 86 -2.36 19.76 11.94
N LEU A 87 -3.36 18.90 11.75
CA LEU A 87 -3.91 18.63 10.42
C LEU A 87 -4.57 19.87 9.82
N ASN A 88 -5.43 20.57 10.58
CA ASN A 88 -6.08 21.79 10.12
C ASN A 88 -5.05 22.88 9.79
N PHE A 89 -4.06 23.05 10.64
CA PHE A 89 -2.93 23.95 10.37
C PHE A 89 -2.23 23.58 9.06
N SER A 90 -1.84 22.31 8.91
CA SER A 90 -1.18 21.84 7.69
C SER A 90 -2.01 22.12 6.44
N LEU A 91 -3.32 21.81 6.47
CA LEU A 91 -4.23 22.01 5.33
C LEU A 91 -4.47 23.51 5.01
N SER A 92 -4.31 24.41 5.97
CA SER A 92 -4.42 25.86 5.74
C SER A 92 -3.25 26.42 4.92
N LEU A 93 -2.11 25.74 4.91
CA LEU A 93 -0.89 26.24 4.29
C LEU A 93 -0.94 26.18 2.76
N PRO A 94 -0.20 27.10 2.08
CA PRO A 94 -0.05 27.03 0.64
C PRO A 94 0.68 25.77 0.17
N PRO A 95 0.28 25.16 -0.96
CA PRO A 95 0.89 23.91 -1.45
C PRO A 95 2.40 23.95 -1.64
N LYS A 96 2.97 25.12 -1.92
CA LYS A 96 4.42 25.33 -2.07
C LYS A 96 5.24 24.98 -0.83
N LEU A 97 4.62 24.98 0.36
CA LEU A 97 5.29 24.65 1.61
C LEU A 97 5.36 23.13 1.87
N TYR A 98 4.59 22.32 1.17
CA TYR A 98 4.67 20.87 1.33
C TYR A 98 5.86 20.25 0.58
N ILE A 99 6.18 20.85 -0.58
CA ILE A 99 7.28 20.38 -1.44
C ILE A 99 8.11 21.61 -1.81
N ASN A 100 9.34 21.68 -1.35
CA ASN A 100 10.29 22.72 -1.66
C ASN A 100 11.65 22.12 -2.01
N ASN A 101 12.34 22.65 -3.01
CA ASN A 101 13.65 22.19 -3.45
C ASN A 101 13.75 20.68 -3.65
N ALA A 102 12.70 20.06 -4.22
CA ALA A 102 12.54 18.64 -4.41
C ALA A 102 12.49 17.79 -3.11
N PHE A 103 12.36 18.42 -1.94
CA PHE A 103 12.04 17.74 -0.70
C PHE A 103 10.52 17.66 -0.49
N GLY A 104 10.00 16.47 -0.33
CA GLY A 104 8.69 16.24 0.28
C GLY A 104 8.74 16.49 1.78
N LYS A 105 7.61 16.90 2.36
CA LYS A 105 7.48 17.25 3.78
C LYS A 105 8.43 18.40 4.20
N SER A 106 8.68 19.37 3.30
CA SER A 106 9.70 20.41 3.54
C SER A 106 9.41 21.18 4.81
N LEU A 107 8.18 21.61 5.04
CA LEU A 107 7.81 22.33 6.26
C LEU A 107 8.16 21.54 7.54
N PHE A 108 7.88 20.25 7.56
CA PHE A 108 8.20 19.41 8.71
C PHE A 108 9.71 19.26 8.90
N ARG A 109 10.45 19.13 7.80
CA ARG A 109 11.91 19.07 7.84
C ARG A 109 12.52 20.37 8.37
N ASP A 110 12.00 21.51 7.92
CA ASP A 110 12.45 22.82 8.37
C ASP A 110 12.14 23.03 9.88
N ALA A 111 10.94 22.63 10.32
CA ALA A 111 10.56 22.70 11.72
C ALA A 111 11.40 21.78 12.65
N MET A 112 11.99 20.74 12.11
CA MET A 112 12.86 19.79 12.84
C MET A 112 14.34 20.18 12.78
N ASP A 113 14.67 21.36 12.29
CA ASP A 113 16.04 21.86 12.29
C ASP A 113 16.57 22.04 13.72
N GLY A 114 17.78 21.57 13.98
CA GLY A 114 18.34 21.54 15.34
C GLY A 114 17.72 20.53 16.30
N ILE A 115 16.64 19.85 15.94
CA ILE A 115 15.98 18.81 16.76
C ILE A 115 16.31 17.42 16.22
N LEU A 116 16.17 17.21 14.93
CA LEU A 116 16.41 15.93 14.27
C LEU A 116 17.80 15.93 13.60
N ASN A 117 18.51 14.82 13.71
CA ASN A 117 19.81 14.65 13.05
C ASN A 117 19.68 14.87 11.53
N ASP A 118 20.58 15.71 10.97
CA ASP A 118 20.54 16.11 9.57
C ASP A 118 20.67 14.94 8.57
N LYS A 119 21.36 13.87 8.93
CA LYS A 119 21.41 12.67 8.10
C LYS A 119 20.03 12.07 7.86
N VAL A 120 19.12 12.21 8.84
CA VAL A 120 17.73 11.75 8.73
C VAL A 120 16.86 12.85 8.14
N ARG A 121 16.99 14.07 8.64
CA ARG A 121 16.20 15.23 8.24
C ARG A 121 16.34 15.54 6.75
N LEU A 122 17.55 15.46 6.22
CA LEU A 122 17.87 15.79 4.84
C LEU A 122 17.95 14.56 3.90
N GLU A 123 17.64 13.35 4.41
CA GLU A 123 17.64 12.15 3.57
C GLU A 123 16.52 12.22 2.51
N ARG A 124 16.90 12.05 1.26
CA ARG A 124 15.98 12.07 0.11
C ARG A 124 15.50 10.69 -0.31
N LYS A 125 16.27 9.67 0.03
CA LYS A 125 15.89 8.30 -0.30
C LYS A 125 14.73 7.88 0.59
N LYS A 126 13.75 7.23 0.00
CA LYS A 126 12.62 6.66 0.73
C LYS A 126 12.95 5.20 1.06
N TYR A 127 13.19 4.94 2.33
CA TYR A 127 13.31 3.58 2.83
C TYR A 127 11.93 3.12 3.31
N GLY A 128 11.44 2.02 2.75
CA GLY A 128 10.19 1.41 3.20
C GLY A 128 10.46 0.28 4.20
N PHE A 129 9.51 0.02 5.07
CA PHE A 129 9.50 -1.20 5.89
C PHE A 129 9.07 -2.37 4.99
N ASN A 130 10.00 -2.92 4.24
CA ASN A 130 9.74 -4.04 3.35
C ASN A 130 10.48 -5.26 3.84
N SER A 131 9.77 -6.31 4.23
CA SER A 131 10.31 -7.64 4.35
C SER A 131 10.20 -8.37 3.02
N SER A 132 11.23 -9.13 2.66
CA SER A 132 11.12 -10.02 1.52
C SER A 132 10.09 -11.10 1.84
N ILE A 133 9.16 -11.38 0.91
CA ILE A 133 8.23 -12.51 1.05
C ILE A 133 8.96 -13.84 1.27
N GLN A 134 10.15 -13.99 0.73
CA GLN A 134 10.98 -15.19 0.90
C GLN A 134 11.52 -15.38 2.31
N SER A 135 11.69 -14.28 3.08
CA SER A 135 12.06 -14.41 4.50
C SER A 135 10.91 -14.93 5.36
N LEU A 136 9.67 -14.83 4.87
CA LEU A 136 8.46 -15.26 5.57
C LEU A 136 7.97 -16.63 5.10
N ILE A 137 8.05 -16.90 3.80
CA ILE A 137 7.47 -18.09 3.18
C ILE A 137 8.45 -18.64 2.13
N ASN A 138 8.79 -19.91 2.23
CA ASN A 138 9.49 -20.60 1.15
C ASN A 138 8.50 -20.93 0.01
N LEU A 139 8.41 -20.02 -0.96
CA LEU A 139 7.42 -20.07 -2.04
C LEU A 139 7.54 -21.31 -2.94
N GLN A 140 8.70 -21.93 -3.00
CA GLN A 140 8.99 -23.10 -3.86
C GLN A 140 8.89 -24.41 -3.08
N SER A 141 8.67 -24.37 -1.78
CA SER A 141 8.54 -25.59 -0.98
C SER A 141 7.27 -26.38 -1.38
N LYS A 142 7.38 -27.69 -1.31
CA LYS A 142 6.21 -28.59 -1.52
C LYS A 142 5.08 -28.27 -0.54
N GLU A 143 5.42 -27.84 0.67
CA GLU A 143 4.46 -27.50 1.73
C GLU A 143 3.64 -26.26 1.34
N SER A 144 4.29 -25.17 0.94
CA SER A 144 3.62 -23.94 0.51
C SER A 144 2.73 -24.17 -0.71
N LEU A 145 3.23 -24.91 -1.70
CA LEU A 145 2.44 -25.24 -2.90
C LEU A 145 1.27 -26.16 -2.57
N ASN A 146 1.45 -27.15 -1.69
CA ASN A 146 0.39 -28.05 -1.26
C ASN A 146 -0.66 -27.33 -0.42
N PHE A 147 -0.25 -26.40 0.44
CA PHE A 147 -1.17 -25.57 1.21
C PHE A 147 -2.14 -24.82 0.29
N ILE A 148 -1.61 -24.11 -0.70
CA ILE A 148 -2.44 -23.37 -1.66
C ILE A 148 -3.33 -24.31 -2.48
N LYS A 149 -2.79 -25.45 -2.96
CA LYS A 149 -3.55 -26.41 -3.76
C LYS A 149 -4.70 -27.09 -2.98
N LYS A 150 -4.54 -27.30 -1.69
CA LYS A 150 -5.54 -27.95 -0.84
C LYS A 150 -6.66 -27.01 -0.41
N SER A 151 -6.43 -25.70 -0.42
CA SER A 151 -7.44 -24.72 0.01
C SER A 151 -8.65 -24.73 -0.94
N LYS A 152 -9.75 -25.35 -0.49
CA LYS A 152 -10.99 -25.46 -1.26
C LYS A 152 -11.65 -24.10 -1.48
N LYS A 153 -11.68 -23.28 -0.44
CA LYS A 153 -12.30 -21.94 -0.45
C LYS A 153 -11.54 -20.97 -1.33
N LEU A 154 -10.21 -21.03 -1.35
CA LEU A 154 -9.40 -20.12 -2.17
C LEU A 154 -9.68 -20.35 -3.68
N LYS A 155 -10.02 -21.56 -4.11
CA LYS A 155 -10.35 -21.89 -5.50
C LYS A 155 -11.57 -21.13 -6.04
N GLU A 156 -12.43 -20.65 -5.18
CA GLU A 156 -13.59 -19.84 -5.58
C GLU A 156 -13.16 -18.43 -6.06
N PHE A 157 -11.99 -17.97 -5.64
CA PHE A 157 -11.48 -16.62 -5.91
C PHE A 157 -10.28 -16.61 -6.83
N ILE A 158 -9.37 -17.58 -6.69
CA ILE A 158 -8.08 -17.63 -7.36
C ILE A 158 -7.97 -18.85 -8.26
N ASN A 159 -7.46 -18.64 -9.46
CA ASN A 159 -7.04 -19.74 -10.34
C ASN A 159 -5.73 -20.33 -9.79
N ILE A 160 -5.87 -21.45 -9.07
CA ILE A 160 -4.78 -22.09 -8.33
C ILE A 160 -3.66 -22.57 -9.26
N GLU A 161 -3.99 -23.07 -10.45
CA GLU A 161 -2.99 -23.56 -11.40
C GLU A 161 -2.12 -22.43 -11.92
N ASN A 162 -2.76 -21.35 -12.35
CA ASN A 162 -2.06 -20.14 -12.81
C ASN A 162 -1.23 -19.51 -11.68
N PHE A 163 -1.76 -19.47 -10.46
CA PHE A 163 -1.03 -18.96 -9.30
C PHE A 163 0.18 -19.84 -8.96
N CYS A 164 0.04 -21.15 -8.95
CA CYS A 164 1.18 -22.06 -8.73
C CYS A 164 2.23 -21.95 -9.84
N SER A 165 1.81 -21.80 -11.09
CA SER A 165 2.73 -21.53 -12.20
C SER A 165 3.47 -20.23 -12.01
N PHE A 166 2.75 -19.16 -11.63
CA PHE A 166 3.32 -17.86 -11.32
C PHE A 166 4.37 -17.94 -10.22
N LEU A 167 4.11 -18.67 -9.11
CA LEU A 167 5.08 -18.85 -8.03
C LEU A 167 6.40 -19.52 -8.49
N LYS A 168 6.32 -20.49 -9.40
CA LYS A 168 7.50 -21.21 -9.90
C LYS A 168 8.41 -20.32 -10.76
N HIS A 169 7.85 -19.36 -11.48
CA HIS A 169 8.57 -18.50 -12.41
C HIS A 169 8.97 -17.15 -11.83
N GLN A 170 8.62 -16.88 -10.57
CA GLN A 170 8.92 -15.60 -9.92
C GLN A 170 10.42 -15.43 -9.65
N LYS A 171 10.99 -14.39 -10.26
CA LYS A 171 12.22 -13.76 -9.79
C LYS A 171 11.85 -12.71 -8.74
N VAL A 172 12.37 -12.86 -7.55
CA VAL A 172 11.91 -12.24 -6.29
C VAL A 172 12.13 -10.75 -6.13
N SER A 173 12.42 -10.01 -7.16
CA SER A 173 12.81 -8.60 -7.04
C SER A 173 11.65 -7.59 -7.14
N ASP A 174 10.43 -8.04 -7.43
CA ASP A 174 9.29 -7.13 -7.63
C ASP A 174 8.41 -7.06 -6.37
N ASN A 175 8.35 -5.85 -5.80
CA ASN A 175 7.57 -5.57 -4.60
C ASN A 175 6.05 -5.77 -4.79
N SER A 176 5.52 -5.47 -5.98
CA SER A 176 4.10 -5.66 -6.30
C SER A 176 3.73 -7.13 -6.30
N ASN A 177 4.57 -7.97 -6.89
CA ASN A 177 4.39 -9.41 -6.90
C ASN A 177 4.47 -10.00 -5.48
N SER A 178 5.40 -9.52 -4.66
CA SER A 178 5.53 -9.94 -3.26
C SER A 178 4.28 -9.63 -2.44
N LYS A 179 3.71 -8.44 -2.61
CA LYS A 179 2.45 -8.06 -1.95
C LYS A 179 1.27 -8.93 -2.40
N PHE A 180 1.16 -9.19 -3.70
CA PHE A 180 0.11 -10.06 -4.23
C PHE A 180 0.21 -11.48 -3.67
N ILE A 181 1.41 -12.07 -3.69
CA ILE A 181 1.65 -13.40 -3.13
C ILE A 181 1.28 -13.43 -1.64
N PHE A 182 1.76 -12.45 -0.87
CA PHE A 182 1.43 -12.33 0.55
C PHE A 182 -0.08 -12.26 0.78
N SER A 183 -0.80 -11.46 0.00
CA SER A 183 -2.25 -11.32 0.09
C SER A 183 -2.97 -12.65 -0.20
N VAL A 184 -2.52 -13.41 -1.19
CA VAL A 184 -3.12 -14.72 -1.51
C VAL A 184 -2.90 -15.72 -0.37
N PHE A 185 -1.69 -15.81 0.18
CA PHE A 185 -1.40 -16.69 1.33
C PHE A 185 -2.20 -16.28 2.57
N ASN A 186 -2.27 -14.99 2.87
CA ASN A 186 -3.06 -14.47 3.98
C ASN A 186 -4.55 -14.79 3.82
N THR A 187 -5.08 -14.59 2.63
CA THR A 187 -6.47 -14.95 2.32
C THR A 187 -6.71 -16.44 2.50
N ALA A 188 -5.80 -17.30 2.03
CA ALA A 188 -5.90 -18.74 2.20
C ALA A 188 -5.93 -19.15 3.68
N ILE A 189 -5.02 -18.59 4.49
CA ILE A 189 -4.97 -18.84 5.95
C ILE A 189 -6.27 -18.37 6.61
N PHE A 190 -6.74 -17.18 6.25
CA PHE A 190 -7.99 -16.63 6.79
C PHE A 190 -9.19 -17.52 6.49
N LEU A 191 -9.33 -17.93 5.24
CA LEU A 191 -10.44 -18.80 4.80
C LEU A 191 -10.42 -20.17 5.47
N GLU A 192 -9.24 -20.76 5.66
CA GLU A 192 -9.11 -22.07 6.34
C GLU A 192 -9.38 -21.96 7.86
N LYS A 193 -9.15 -20.79 8.46
CA LYS A 193 -9.30 -20.60 9.89
C LYS A 193 -10.71 -20.20 10.31
N PHE A 194 -11.41 -19.44 9.49
CA PHE A 194 -12.65 -18.77 9.88
C PHE A 194 -13.87 -19.17 9.03
N TYR A 195 -13.68 -19.92 7.97
CA TYR A 195 -14.72 -20.40 7.07
C TYR A 195 -14.58 -21.89 6.77
#